data_84186cbc364218b68eadc8079b3375e0
#
_entry.id   84186cbc364218b68eadc8079b3375e0
#
_cell.length_a   1.000
_cell.length_b   1.000
_cell.length_c   1.000
_cell.angle_alpha   90.00
_cell.angle_beta   90.00
_cell.angle_gamma   90.00
#
_symmetry.space_group_name_H-M   'P 1'
#
loop_
_entity.id
_entity.type
_entity.pdbx_description
1 polymer ?
#
loop_
_entity_poly.entity_id
_entity_poly.type
_entity_poly.pdbx_seq_one_letter_code
_entity_poly.pdbx_strand_id
1 'polypeptide(L)'
;LVGSEMCIRDRIPMTDDQQAFLDKLVLFAKTGDPEHIGRADLSDGEVKALMLLVTMYSNKLSLDMRLISPAYADSPGNKASRSAANIAEYYRRYEDQKGTQMVFCDLSTYKPGIWNVYSEIKRKLVEDHGIPAQEIRFVQEAASDKVRQAMFDAMNEGKIRVLFGSTQKLGTGVNAQKRIVCMHHLDIPWRPMDLEQRNGRGARKGNKVAKEYAGNKVKAYVYAVLRTLDAYKLNLLHNKQQFIDQLKRNRLGARRLDEGAISEDSGMNFAEWMAVVSGN
;
A
#
# COMPACT_ATOMS: atom_id res chain seq x y z
N LEU A 1 -10.92 0.30 -23.49
CA LEU A 1 -10.25 0.03 -22.21
C LEU A 1 -9.59 1.32 -21.75
N VAL A 2 -9.82 1.72 -20.52
CA VAL A 2 -9.05 2.80 -19.88
C VAL A 2 -7.67 2.22 -19.58
N GLY A 3 -6.61 2.86 -20.07
CA GLY A 3 -5.25 2.46 -19.75
C GLY A 3 -4.95 2.72 -18.28
N SER A 4 -4.30 1.80 -17.59
CA SER A 4 -3.61 2.13 -16.33
C SER A 4 -2.23 2.65 -16.68
N GLU A 5 -1.97 3.92 -16.44
CA GLU A 5 -0.60 4.40 -16.38
C GLU A 5 -0.06 4.04 -15.00
N MET A 6 0.49 2.82 -14.90
CA MET A 6 1.26 2.46 -13.74
C MET A 6 2.52 3.31 -13.79
N CYS A 7 2.65 4.26 -12.87
CA CYS A 7 3.94 4.69 -12.38
C CYS A 7 4.02 6.14 -11.96
N ILE A 8 3.70 6.40 -10.74
CA ILE A 8 4.66 7.18 -9.96
C ILE A 8 5.11 6.24 -8.84
N ARG A 9 6.33 5.71 -8.96
CA ARG A 9 7.02 5.09 -7.84
C ARG A 9 7.43 6.24 -6.94
N ASP A 10 6.64 6.54 -5.91
CA ASP A 10 7.04 7.54 -4.93
C ASP A 10 8.08 6.88 -4.01
N ARG A 11 9.36 7.11 -4.34
CA ARG A 11 10.50 6.63 -3.57
C ARG A 11 10.69 7.57 -2.39
N ILE A 12 10.35 7.08 -1.21
CA ILE A 12 10.39 7.84 0.03
C ILE A 12 11.71 7.56 0.75
N PRO A 13 12.55 8.57 1.05
CA PRO A 13 13.71 8.38 1.91
C PRO A 13 13.27 7.90 3.30
N MET A 14 14.09 7.07 3.95
CA MET A 14 13.86 6.75 5.36
C MET A 14 13.93 8.01 6.22
N THR A 15 13.09 8.06 7.26
CA THR A 15 13.25 9.00 8.37
C THR A 15 14.33 8.50 9.34
N ASP A 16 14.84 9.39 10.18
CA ASP A 16 15.85 9.03 11.20
C ASP A 16 15.32 7.94 12.15
N ASP A 17 14.05 8.03 12.57
CA ASP A 17 13.41 7.01 13.41
C ASP A 17 13.33 5.64 12.70
N GLN A 18 13.02 5.63 11.41
CA GLN A 18 12.99 4.40 10.62
C GLN A 18 14.39 3.78 10.53
N GLN A 19 15.43 4.59 10.28
CA GLN A 19 16.80 4.10 10.23
C GLN A 19 17.24 3.55 11.59
N ALA A 20 17.00 4.30 12.67
CA ALA A 20 17.36 3.87 14.03
C ALA A 20 16.67 2.56 14.44
N PHE A 21 15.39 2.39 14.07
CA PHE A 21 14.69 1.14 14.34
C PHE A 21 15.16 0.00 13.44
N LEU A 22 15.48 0.27 12.18
CA LEU A 22 16.05 -0.73 11.27
C LEU A 22 17.35 -1.32 11.83
N ASP A 23 18.23 -0.47 12.38
CA ASP A 23 19.48 -0.91 12.99
C ASP A 23 19.22 -1.85 14.19
N LYS A 24 18.23 -1.53 15.04
CA LYS A 24 17.76 -2.41 16.11
C LYS A 24 17.17 -3.71 15.59
N LEU A 25 16.39 -3.63 14.51
CA LEU A 25 15.79 -4.81 13.89
C LEU A 25 16.85 -5.75 13.28
N VAL A 26 17.96 -5.21 12.77
CA VAL A 26 19.13 -5.98 12.34
C VAL A 26 19.76 -6.73 13.52
N LEU A 27 19.92 -6.07 14.67
CA LEU A 27 20.41 -6.73 15.89
C LEU A 27 19.46 -7.82 16.37
N PHE A 28 18.15 -7.54 16.38
CA PHE A 28 17.14 -8.53 16.72
C PHE A 28 17.20 -9.75 15.80
N ALA A 29 17.30 -9.55 14.50
CA ALA A 29 17.40 -10.65 13.53
C ALA A 29 18.65 -11.51 13.72
N LYS A 30 19.76 -10.93 14.22
CA LYS A 30 21.03 -11.64 14.48
C LYS A 30 21.03 -12.38 15.82
N THR A 31 20.46 -11.80 16.86
CA THR A 31 20.58 -12.27 18.23
C THR A 31 19.34 -13.01 18.74
N GLY A 32 18.18 -12.69 18.18
CA GLY A 32 16.89 -13.13 18.71
C GLY A 32 16.45 -12.40 19.98
N ASP A 33 17.21 -11.40 20.44
CA ASP A 33 16.94 -10.65 21.67
C ASP A 33 15.76 -9.69 21.48
N PRO A 34 14.62 -9.92 22.15
CA PRO A 34 13.41 -9.10 21.98
C PRO A 34 13.56 -7.67 22.49
N GLU A 35 14.53 -7.36 23.35
CA GLU A 35 14.77 -6.00 23.86
C GLU A 35 15.04 -5.02 22.70
N HIS A 36 15.70 -5.47 21.63
CA HIS A 36 15.97 -4.65 20.44
C HIS A 36 14.71 -4.13 19.75
N ILE A 37 13.60 -4.85 19.87
CA ILE A 37 12.29 -4.44 19.29
C ILE A 37 11.33 -3.89 20.35
N GLY A 38 11.84 -3.62 21.58
CA GLY A 38 11.07 -3.05 22.68
C GLY A 38 10.11 -4.04 23.35
N ARG A 39 10.43 -5.35 23.33
CA ARG A 39 9.67 -6.41 24.00
C ARG A 39 10.49 -7.05 25.10
N ALA A 40 9.81 -7.53 26.14
CA ALA A 40 10.48 -8.21 27.26
C ALA A 40 10.82 -9.67 26.91
N ASP A 41 9.93 -10.34 26.15
CA ASP A 41 10.07 -11.75 25.80
C ASP A 41 9.42 -12.11 24.45
N LEU A 42 9.67 -13.32 23.99
CA LEU A 42 9.04 -13.95 22.84
C LEU A 42 8.40 -15.26 23.29
N SER A 43 7.25 -15.61 22.73
CA SER A 43 6.69 -16.95 22.85
C SER A 43 7.52 -17.98 22.07
N ASP A 44 7.43 -19.27 22.44
CA ASP A 44 8.13 -20.37 21.74
C ASP A 44 7.80 -20.40 20.23
N GLY A 45 6.58 -20.04 19.85
CA GLY A 45 6.16 -19.94 18.46
C GLY A 45 6.88 -18.80 17.72
N GLU A 46 7.03 -17.64 18.36
CA GLU A 46 7.72 -16.49 17.80
C GLU A 46 9.22 -16.71 17.67
N VAL A 47 9.84 -17.41 18.63
CA VAL A 47 11.27 -17.80 18.54
C VAL A 47 11.48 -18.70 17.31
N LYS A 48 10.59 -19.65 17.05
CA LYS A 48 10.66 -20.54 15.86
C LYS A 48 10.37 -19.77 14.57
N ALA A 49 9.60 -18.70 14.63
CA ALA A 49 9.19 -17.87 13.50
C ALA A 49 9.90 -16.50 13.48
N LEU A 50 11.14 -16.41 13.97
CA LEU A 50 11.90 -15.16 14.13
C LEU A 50 11.87 -14.29 12.86
N MET A 51 12.16 -14.88 11.70
CA MET A 51 12.22 -14.13 10.45
C MET A 51 10.84 -13.66 9.96
N LEU A 52 9.77 -14.34 10.34
CA LEU A 52 8.41 -13.84 10.10
C LEU A 52 8.14 -12.59 10.95
N LEU A 53 8.59 -12.59 12.21
CA LEU A 53 8.52 -11.42 13.09
C LEU A 53 9.33 -10.25 12.52
N VAL A 54 10.56 -10.48 12.08
CA VAL A 54 11.42 -9.48 11.41
C VAL A 54 10.72 -8.91 10.18
N THR A 55 10.10 -9.75 9.35
CA THR A 55 9.35 -9.34 8.16
C THR A 55 8.13 -8.47 8.55
N MET A 56 7.41 -8.85 9.60
CA MET A 56 6.27 -8.09 10.12
C MET A 56 6.70 -6.70 10.61
N TYR A 57 7.77 -6.60 11.40
CA TYR A 57 8.30 -5.31 11.86
C TYR A 57 8.84 -4.46 10.70
N SER A 58 9.47 -5.08 9.70
CA SER A 58 9.93 -4.40 8.49
C SER A 58 8.77 -3.78 7.69
N ASN A 59 7.64 -4.48 7.59
CA ASN A 59 6.44 -3.94 6.95
C ASN A 59 5.83 -2.77 7.76
N LYS A 60 5.78 -2.88 9.10
CA LYS A 60 5.31 -1.80 9.98
C LYS A 60 6.21 -0.57 9.88
N LEU A 61 7.53 -0.77 9.94
CA LEU A 61 8.54 0.28 9.80
C LEU A 61 8.34 1.07 8.50
N SER A 62 8.15 0.38 7.39
CA SER A 62 7.99 1.04 6.10
C SER A 62 6.64 1.76 5.96
N LEU A 63 5.59 1.29 6.63
CA LEU A 63 4.27 1.90 6.55
C LEU A 63 4.13 3.11 7.47
N ASP A 64 4.29 2.91 8.77
CA ASP A 64 4.27 3.98 9.79
C ASP A 64 4.87 3.48 11.10
N MET A 65 5.80 4.24 11.69
CA MET A 65 6.49 3.90 12.94
C MET A 65 5.54 3.75 14.13
N ARG A 66 4.41 4.44 14.11
CA ARG A 66 3.38 4.36 15.17
C ARG A 66 2.68 2.99 15.22
N LEU A 67 2.83 2.15 14.19
CA LEU A 67 2.43 0.73 14.22
C LEU A 67 3.38 -0.14 15.08
N ILE A 68 4.58 0.33 15.35
CA ILE A 68 5.56 -0.33 16.20
C ILE A 68 5.35 0.12 17.64
N SER A 69 5.31 1.44 17.86
CA SER A 69 5.05 2.03 19.16
C SER A 69 4.32 3.38 19.02
N PRO A 70 3.29 3.65 19.82
CA PRO A 70 2.60 4.94 19.83
C PRO A 70 3.49 6.10 20.32
N ALA A 71 4.67 5.79 20.87
CA ALA A 71 5.64 6.79 21.30
C ALA A 71 6.36 7.51 20.15
N TYR A 72 6.32 6.91 18.93
CA TYR A 72 6.87 7.59 17.75
C TYR A 72 5.99 8.77 17.33
N ALA A 73 6.65 9.87 16.99
CA ALA A 73 5.98 11.05 16.48
C ALA A 73 5.53 10.87 15.02
N ASP A 74 4.57 11.69 14.61
CA ASP A 74 4.24 11.85 13.19
C ASP A 74 5.42 12.50 12.44
N SER A 75 5.63 12.10 11.20
CA SER A 75 6.67 12.66 10.34
C SER A 75 6.08 13.15 9.02
N PRO A 76 6.42 14.38 8.58
CA PRO A 76 5.95 14.89 7.29
C PRO A 76 6.50 14.07 6.10
N GLY A 77 7.59 13.34 6.30
CA GLY A 77 8.21 12.48 5.28
C GLY A 77 7.66 11.06 5.22
N ASN A 78 6.78 10.64 6.13
CA ASN A 78 6.25 9.28 6.15
C ASN A 78 5.20 9.03 5.04
N LYS A 79 4.86 7.77 4.81
CA LYS A 79 3.88 7.38 3.77
C LYS A 79 2.52 8.01 3.98
N ALA A 80 2.06 8.13 5.23
CA ALA A 80 0.76 8.71 5.53
C ALA A 80 0.67 10.17 5.09
N SER A 81 1.70 10.97 5.40
CA SER A 81 1.78 12.38 4.99
C SER A 81 1.92 12.54 3.48
N ARG A 82 2.80 11.76 2.86
CA ARG A 82 3.02 11.79 1.40
C ARG A 82 1.76 11.39 0.64
N SER A 83 1.11 10.31 1.05
CA SER A 83 -0.12 9.88 0.40
C SER A 83 -1.26 10.88 0.59
N ALA A 84 -1.40 11.50 1.77
CA ALA A 84 -2.38 12.54 2.00
C ALA A 84 -2.17 13.74 1.06
N ALA A 85 -0.92 14.19 0.89
CA ALA A 85 -0.60 15.27 -0.03
C ALA A 85 -0.97 14.93 -1.50
N ASN A 86 -0.60 13.74 -1.98
CA ASN A 86 -0.90 13.29 -3.33
C ASN A 86 -2.42 13.12 -3.55
N ILE A 87 -3.14 12.56 -2.56
CA ILE A 87 -4.61 12.44 -2.60
C ILE A 87 -5.25 13.82 -2.69
N ALA A 88 -4.80 14.77 -1.87
CA ALA A 88 -5.31 16.13 -1.87
C ALA A 88 -5.03 16.87 -3.19
N GLU A 89 -3.86 16.64 -3.80
CA GLU A 89 -3.54 17.18 -5.13
C GLU A 89 -4.55 16.70 -6.18
N TYR A 90 -4.80 15.39 -6.27
CA TYR A 90 -5.75 14.82 -7.23
C TYR A 90 -7.21 15.17 -6.90
N TYR A 91 -7.54 15.33 -5.63
CA TYR A 91 -8.86 15.81 -5.19
C TYR A 91 -9.15 17.21 -5.77
N ARG A 92 -8.20 18.16 -5.65
CA ARG A 92 -8.33 19.50 -6.18
C ARG A 92 -8.27 19.55 -7.72
N ARG A 93 -7.34 18.80 -8.32
CA ARG A 93 -7.16 18.73 -9.78
C ARG A 93 -8.43 18.32 -10.52
N TYR A 94 -9.22 17.43 -9.94
CA TYR A 94 -10.46 16.92 -10.52
C TYR A 94 -11.69 17.32 -9.71
N GLU A 95 -11.69 18.52 -9.13
CA GLU A 95 -12.80 19.04 -8.31
C GLU A 95 -14.09 19.19 -9.13
N ASP A 96 -14.02 19.84 -10.28
CA ASP A 96 -15.18 20.08 -11.16
C ASP A 96 -15.78 18.78 -11.69
N GLN A 97 -14.94 17.78 -11.96
CA GLN A 97 -15.37 16.49 -12.47
C GLN A 97 -15.80 15.52 -11.36
N LYS A 98 -15.68 15.89 -10.10
CA LYS A 98 -15.89 15.01 -8.94
C LYS A 98 -15.11 13.69 -9.11
N GLY A 99 -13.86 13.80 -9.54
CA GLY A 99 -12.96 12.68 -9.74
C GLY A 99 -12.70 11.93 -8.43
N THR A 100 -12.68 10.60 -8.47
CA THR A 100 -12.59 9.77 -7.26
C THR A 100 -11.27 9.03 -7.20
N GLN A 101 -10.89 8.58 -6.00
CA GLN A 101 -9.62 7.90 -5.76
C GLN A 101 -9.85 6.66 -4.88
N MET A 102 -9.08 5.60 -5.13
CA MET A 102 -9.03 4.42 -4.26
C MET A 102 -7.68 4.32 -3.56
N VAL A 103 -7.72 3.99 -2.27
CA VAL A 103 -6.51 3.80 -1.45
C VAL A 103 -6.49 2.38 -0.91
N PHE A 104 -5.44 1.65 -1.24
CA PHE A 104 -5.24 0.25 -0.84
C PHE A 104 -4.17 0.14 0.24
N CYS A 105 -4.52 -0.52 1.34
CA CYS A 105 -3.60 -0.95 2.37
C CYS A 105 -4.17 -2.17 3.10
N ASP A 106 -3.41 -3.25 3.21
CA ASP A 106 -3.83 -4.47 3.88
C ASP A 106 -3.32 -4.54 5.32
N LEU A 107 -2.18 -3.92 5.61
CA LEU A 107 -1.50 -4.04 6.90
C LEU A 107 -2.20 -3.31 8.05
N SER A 108 -2.75 -2.12 7.82
CA SER A 108 -3.35 -1.28 8.87
C SER A 108 -4.70 -0.73 8.42
N THR A 109 -5.68 -1.63 8.36
CA THR A 109 -7.05 -1.30 7.99
C THR A 109 -7.81 -0.62 9.13
N TYR A 110 -8.89 0.07 8.79
CA TYR A 110 -9.75 0.73 9.76
C TYR A 110 -10.29 -0.23 10.81
N LYS A 111 -10.13 0.16 12.09
CA LYS A 111 -10.73 -0.46 13.27
C LYS A 111 -11.20 0.65 14.21
N PRO A 112 -12.49 0.66 14.61
CA PRO A 112 -13.00 1.67 15.53
C PRO A 112 -12.24 1.66 16.87
N GLY A 113 -11.92 2.84 17.39
CA GLY A 113 -11.28 2.97 18.71
C GLY A 113 -9.79 2.60 18.77
N ILE A 114 -9.20 2.14 17.66
CA ILE A 114 -7.78 1.78 17.58
C ILE A 114 -7.13 2.66 16.52
N TRP A 115 -5.97 3.24 16.84
CA TRP A 115 -5.18 4.00 15.88
C TRP A 115 -4.80 3.11 14.68
N ASN A 116 -5.00 3.60 13.48
CA ASN A 116 -4.68 2.93 12.24
C ASN A 116 -4.34 3.95 11.14
N VAL A 117 -3.63 3.51 10.12
CA VAL A 117 -3.15 4.38 9.04
C VAL A 117 -4.29 4.98 8.22
N TYR A 118 -5.43 4.27 8.06
CA TYR A 118 -6.59 4.82 7.37
C TYR A 118 -7.14 6.07 8.07
N SER A 119 -7.35 5.96 9.40
CA SER A 119 -7.85 7.07 10.22
C SER A 119 -6.86 8.23 10.24
N GLU A 120 -5.56 7.95 10.26
CA GLU A 120 -4.53 8.98 10.24
C GLU A 120 -4.50 9.74 8.91
N ILE A 121 -4.55 9.04 7.78
CA ILE A 121 -4.60 9.70 6.48
C ILE A 121 -5.89 10.51 6.34
N LYS A 122 -7.04 9.98 6.79
CA LYS A 122 -8.30 10.72 6.81
C LYS A 122 -8.18 11.99 7.65
N ARG A 123 -7.59 11.91 8.86
CA ARG A 123 -7.34 13.08 9.70
C ARG A 123 -6.54 14.15 8.95
N LYS A 124 -5.41 13.74 8.32
CA LYS A 124 -4.57 14.65 7.53
C LYS A 124 -5.34 15.27 6.36
N LEU A 125 -6.14 14.49 5.64
CA LEU A 125 -6.94 15.00 4.53
C LEU A 125 -7.97 16.04 4.99
N VAL A 126 -8.57 15.84 6.16
CA VAL A 126 -9.57 16.75 6.71
C VAL A 126 -8.90 17.98 7.34
N GLU A 127 -7.95 17.77 8.27
CA GLU A 127 -7.38 18.84 9.07
C GLU A 127 -6.33 19.65 8.32
N ASP A 128 -5.41 18.97 7.60
CA ASP A 128 -4.29 19.62 6.92
C ASP A 128 -4.65 20.08 5.50
N HIS A 129 -5.60 19.40 4.84
CA HIS A 129 -5.94 19.67 3.43
C HIS A 129 -7.37 20.18 3.21
N GLY A 130 -8.21 20.22 4.24
CA GLY A 130 -9.57 20.79 4.18
C GLY A 130 -10.58 19.96 3.37
N ILE A 131 -10.33 18.67 3.15
CA ILE A 131 -11.27 17.80 2.43
C ILE A 131 -12.42 17.41 3.35
N PRO A 132 -13.69 17.54 2.91
CA PRO A 132 -14.85 17.20 3.74
C PRO A 132 -14.82 15.73 4.21
N ALA A 133 -14.98 15.51 5.50
CA ALA A 133 -14.87 14.19 6.13
C ALA A 133 -15.88 13.17 5.56
N GLN A 134 -17.07 13.63 5.12
CA GLN A 134 -18.12 12.79 4.52
C GLN A 134 -17.75 12.26 3.14
N GLU A 135 -16.82 12.89 2.44
CA GLU A 135 -16.34 12.48 1.11
C GLU A 135 -15.22 11.41 1.20
N ILE A 136 -14.76 11.09 2.43
CA ILE A 136 -13.72 10.12 2.72
C ILE A 136 -14.33 8.97 3.52
N ARG A 137 -14.34 7.75 2.95
CA ARG A 137 -14.95 6.58 3.59
C ARG A 137 -14.00 5.39 3.60
N PHE A 138 -14.27 4.47 4.52
CA PHE A 138 -13.59 3.18 4.62
C PHE A 138 -14.56 2.07 4.28
N VAL A 139 -14.18 1.12 3.42
CA VAL A 139 -15.05 -0.02 3.07
C VAL A 139 -15.41 -0.85 4.31
N GLN A 140 -14.53 -0.86 5.31
CA GLN A 140 -14.76 -1.54 6.60
C GLN A 140 -15.93 -0.96 7.41
N GLU A 141 -16.38 0.26 7.12
CA GLU A 141 -17.57 0.87 7.75
C GLU A 141 -18.87 0.23 7.25
N ALA A 142 -18.84 -0.52 6.16
CA ALA A 142 -20.01 -1.18 5.61
C ALA A 142 -20.37 -2.45 6.42
N ALA A 143 -21.46 -2.38 7.18
CA ALA A 143 -21.95 -3.49 7.97
C ALA A 143 -22.59 -4.62 7.12
N SER A 144 -22.93 -4.37 5.86
CA SER A 144 -23.55 -5.33 4.95
C SER A 144 -23.16 -5.08 3.51
N ASP A 145 -23.40 -6.08 2.64
CA ASP A 145 -23.15 -5.94 1.20
C ASP A 145 -24.02 -4.84 0.56
N LYS A 146 -25.23 -4.62 1.07
CA LYS A 146 -26.12 -3.54 0.63
C LYS A 146 -25.50 -2.16 0.93
N VAL A 147 -24.96 -1.98 2.14
CA VAL A 147 -24.29 -0.73 2.52
C VAL A 147 -23.00 -0.53 1.71
N ARG A 148 -22.25 -1.62 1.48
CA ARG A 148 -21.05 -1.58 0.65
C ARG A 148 -21.38 -1.19 -0.80
N GLN A 149 -22.45 -1.74 -1.38
CA GLN A 149 -22.89 -1.34 -2.72
C GLN A 149 -23.29 0.14 -2.77
N ALA A 150 -24.02 0.63 -1.77
CA ALA A 150 -24.38 2.05 -1.68
C ALA A 150 -23.15 2.98 -1.62
N MET A 151 -22.05 2.56 -0.97
CA MET A 151 -20.78 3.30 -1.00
C MET A 151 -20.19 3.35 -2.41
N PHE A 152 -20.23 2.25 -3.17
CA PHE A 152 -19.73 2.21 -4.55
C PHE A 152 -20.59 3.07 -5.49
N ASP A 153 -21.90 3.09 -5.28
CA ASP A 153 -22.80 3.95 -6.04
C ASP A 153 -22.53 5.42 -5.71
N ALA A 154 -22.37 5.78 -4.45
CA ALA A 154 -21.99 7.13 -4.01
C ALA A 154 -20.62 7.56 -4.58
N MET A 155 -19.66 6.63 -4.74
CA MET A 155 -18.40 6.90 -5.41
C MET A 155 -18.60 7.14 -6.92
N ASN A 156 -19.44 6.34 -7.58
CA ASN A 156 -19.78 6.56 -8.99
C ASN A 156 -20.53 7.88 -9.25
N GLU A 157 -21.22 8.40 -8.24
CA GLU A 157 -21.89 9.72 -8.27
C GLU A 157 -20.97 10.88 -7.90
N GLY A 158 -19.77 10.59 -7.35
CA GLY A 158 -18.81 11.60 -6.91
C GLY A 158 -19.13 12.19 -5.53
N LYS A 159 -20.04 11.57 -4.75
CA LYS A 159 -20.35 11.94 -3.36
C LYS A 159 -19.27 11.43 -2.38
N ILE A 160 -18.69 10.27 -2.65
CA ILE A 160 -17.48 9.77 -1.99
C ILE A 160 -16.34 9.97 -2.98
N ARG A 161 -15.36 10.78 -2.60
CA ARG A 161 -14.22 11.14 -3.44
C ARG A 161 -12.98 10.29 -3.14
N VAL A 162 -12.84 9.79 -1.90
CA VAL A 162 -11.73 8.95 -1.47
C VAL A 162 -12.27 7.72 -0.72
N LEU A 163 -11.99 6.54 -1.25
CA LEU A 163 -12.40 5.27 -0.66
C LEU A 163 -11.19 4.42 -0.32
N PHE A 164 -11.05 4.08 0.96
CA PHE A 164 -10.02 3.18 1.48
C PHE A 164 -10.53 1.76 1.59
N GLY A 165 -9.65 0.80 1.31
CA GLY A 165 -9.97 -0.60 1.53
C GLY A 165 -8.78 -1.53 1.34
N SER A 166 -8.93 -2.76 1.86
CA SER A 166 -7.97 -3.83 1.61
C SER A 166 -8.14 -4.43 0.23
N THR A 167 -7.12 -5.16 -0.25
CA THR A 167 -7.20 -5.94 -1.49
C THR A 167 -8.43 -6.84 -1.51
N GLN A 168 -8.69 -7.53 -0.40
CA GLN A 168 -9.83 -8.43 -0.27
C GLN A 168 -11.17 -7.69 -0.36
N LYS A 169 -11.32 -6.57 0.34
CA LYS A 169 -12.61 -5.83 0.43
C LYS A 169 -12.91 -5.03 -0.83
N LEU A 170 -11.91 -4.50 -1.53
CA LEU A 170 -12.03 -3.83 -2.81
C LEU A 170 -11.72 -4.74 -4.00
N GLY A 171 -11.28 -5.98 -3.75
CA GLY A 171 -10.79 -6.91 -4.75
C GLY A 171 -11.87 -7.65 -5.56
N THR A 172 -13.07 -7.87 -5.03
CA THR A 172 -14.14 -8.63 -5.68
C THR A 172 -15.45 -7.86 -5.71
N GLY A 173 -16.21 -7.95 -6.84
CA GLY A 173 -17.54 -7.38 -6.95
C GLY A 173 -17.64 -5.85 -6.94
N VAL A 174 -16.53 -5.12 -6.96
CA VAL A 174 -16.54 -3.65 -6.92
C VAL A 174 -16.85 -3.07 -8.30
N ASN A 175 -17.87 -2.24 -8.38
CA ASN A 175 -18.28 -1.52 -9.60
C ASN A 175 -18.33 0.01 -9.30
N ALA A 176 -17.17 0.59 -8.98
CA ALA A 176 -17.04 1.99 -8.55
C ALA A 176 -16.12 2.82 -9.47
N GLN A 177 -15.91 2.36 -10.73
CA GLN A 177 -14.87 2.89 -11.60
C GLN A 177 -15.22 4.15 -12.38
N LYS A 178 -16.50 4.61 -12.37
CA LYS A 178 -16.97 5.63 -13.33
C LYS A 178 -16.21 6.96 -13.28
N ARG A 179 -15.59 7.29 -12.13
CA ARG A 179 -14.92 8.56 -11.88
C ARG A 179 -13.48 8.42 -11.36
N ILE A 180 -12.92 7.21 -11.29
CA ILE A 180 -11.59 6.99 -10.73
C ILE A 180 -10.53 7.67 -11.61
N VAL A 181 -9.76 8.56 -10.99
CA VAL A 181 -8.64 9.28 -11.63
C VAL A 181 -7.28 8.85 -11.08
N CYS A 182 -7.26 8.35 -9.82
CA CYS A 182 -6.05 7.90 -9.17
C CYS A 182 -6.29 6.72 -8.23
N MET A 183 -5.27 5.88 -8.10
CA MET A 183 -5.19 4.80 -7.12
C MET A 183 -3.89 4.91 -6.32
N HIS A 184 -3.95 4.59 -5.04
CA HIS A 184 -2.82 4.70 -4.11
C HIS A 184 -2.59 3.34 -3.45
N HIS A 185 -1.38 2.79 -3.59
CA HIS A 185 -0.95 1.54 -2.97
C HIS A 185 0.03 1.86 -1.84
N LEU A 186 -0.46 1.91 -0.61
CA LEU A 186 0.34 2.23 0.59
C LEU A 186 1.25 1.08 1.00
N ASP A 187 0.79 -0.14 0.80
CA ASP A 187 1.57 -1.36 0.92
C ASP A 187 1.71 -2.07 -0.43
N ILE A 188 2.81 -2.78 -0.58
CA ILE A 188 3.15 -3.48 -1.81
C ILE A 188 2.85 -4.96 -1.61
N PRO A 189 1.95 -5.56 -2.42
CA PRO A 189 1.66 -6.98 -2.33
C PRO A 189 2.84 -7.82 -2.80
N TRP A 190 2.92 -9.08 -2.34
CA TRP A 190 3.96 -10.03 -2.76
C TRP A 190 3.75 -10.59 -4.18
N ARG A 191 2.51 -10.54 -4.68
CA ARG A 191 2.13 -11.13 -5.97
C ARG A 191 1.79 -10.05 -6.99
N PRO A 192 2.33 -10.13 -8.22
CA PRO A 192 1.94 -9.22 -9.31
C PRO A 192 0.44 -9.24 -9.59
N MET A 193 -0.18 -10.41 -9.48
CA MET A 193 -1.63 -10.58 -9.69
C MET A 193 -2.46 -9.72 -8.73
N ASP A 194 -2.05 -9.57 -7.48
CA ASP A 194 -2.77 -8.76 -6.49
C ASP A 194 -2.68 -7.27 -6.85
N LEU A 195 -1.51 -6.81 -7.32
CA LEU A 195 -1.35 -5.45 -7.82
C LEU A 195 -2.15 -5.21 -9.11
N GLU A 196 -2.13 -6.16 -10.05
CA GLU A 196 -2.96 -6.12 -11.25
C GLU A 196 -4.46 -6.11 -10.90
N GLN A 197 -4.87 -6.89 -9.91
CA GLN A 197 -6.24 -6.92 -9.42
C GLN A 197 -6.66 -5.57 -8.83
N ARG A 198 -5.81 -4.94 -8.00
CA ARG A 198 -6.04 -3.58 -7.48
C ARG A 198 -6.16 -2.59 -8.64
N ASN A 199 -5.22 -2.57 -9.58
CA ASN A 199 -5.20 -1.68 -10.73
C ASN A 199 -6.40 -1.89 -11.65
N GLY A 200 -6.82 -3.14 -11.84
CA GLY A 200 -8.00 -3.50 -12.61
C GLY A 200 -9.32 -2.93 -12.08
N ARG A 201 -9.35 -2.37 -10.87
CA ARG A 201 -10.55 -1.69 -10.33
C ARG A 201 -10.73 -0.30 -10.94
N GLY A 202 -9.65 0.45 -11.16
CA GLY A 202 -9.69 1.75 -11.80
C GLY A 202 -9.66 1.69 -13.34
N ALA A 203 -8.89 0.76 -13.88
CA ALA A 203 -8.65 0.62 -15.33
C ALA A 203 -9.75 -0.20 -16.03
N ARG A 204 -11.03 0.11 -15.77
CA ARG A 204 -12.18 -0.58 -16.35
C ARG A 204 -12.91 0.26 -17.37
N LYS A 205 -13.66 -0.44 -18.26
CA LYS A 205 -14.63 0.21 -19.15
C LYS A 205 -15.66 1.01 -18.33
N GLY A 206 -16.10 2.16 -18.86
CA GLY A 206 -17.13 2.98 -18.24
C GLY A 206 -16.61 4.07 -17.32
N ASN A 207 -15.29 4.25 -17.19
CA ASN A 207 -14.71 5.39 -16.50
C ASN A 207 -14.78 6.63 -17.41
N LYS A 208 -15.81 7.45 -17.19
CA LYS A 208 -16.07 8.63 -17.99
C LYS A 208 -15.05 9.73 -17.74
N VAL A 209 -14.74 9.99 -16.46
CA VAL A 209 -13.82 11.08 -16.08
C VAL A 209 -12.41 10.79 -16.59
N ALA A 210 -11.89 9.58 -16.42
CA ALA A 210 -10.58 9.24 -16.96
C ALA A 210 -10.54 9.38 -18.49
N LYS A 211 -11.61 8.94 -19.19
CA LYS A 211 -11.69 9.01 -20.65
C LYS A 211 -11.67 10.45 -21.17
N GLU A 212 -12.43 11.32 -20.54
CA GLU A 212 -12.66 12.67 -21.04
C GLU A 212 -11.64 13.68 -20.53
N TYR A 213 -11.16 13.52 -19.29
CA TYR A 213 -10.36 14.54 -18.59
C TYR A 213 -8.96 14.10 -18.18
N ALA A 214 -8.65 12.80 -18.20
CA ALA A 214 -7.36 12.26 -17.77
C ALA A 214 -6.62 11.49 -18.88
N GLY A 215 -6.83 11.85 -20.16
CA GLY A 215 -6.18 11.22 -21.30
C GLY A 215 -6.46 9.72 -21.43
N ASN A 216 -7.63 9.27 -20.99
CA ASN A 216 -8.05 7.87 -20.95
C ASN A 216 -7.14 6.98 -20.07
N LYS A 217 -6.56 7.54 -19.00
CA LYS A 217 -5.65 6.86 -18.09
C LYS A 217 -6.06 7.08 -16.64
N VAL A 218 -5.84 6.07 -15.81
CA VAL A 218 -5.92 6.17 -14.34
C VAL A 218 -4.51 6.11 -13.79
N LYS A 219 -4.14 7.09 -12.97
CA LYS A 219 -2.83 7.14 -12.33
C LYS A 219 -2.76 6.15 -11.17
N ALA A 220 -1.64 5.46 -10.99
CA ALA A 220 -1.41 4.59 -9.84
C ALA A 220 -0.11 4.98 -9.13
N TYR A 221 -0.23 5.39 -7.87
CA TYR A 221 0.90 5.62 -6.98
C TYR A 221 1.23 4.35 -6.22
N VAL A 222 2.50 3.97 -6.21
CA VAL A 222 3.06 2.91 -5.36
C VAL A 222 4.10 3.55 -4.44
N TYR A 223 3.78 3.58 -3.15
CA TYR A 223 4.65 4.20 -2.14
C TYR A 223 5.66 3.20 -1.63
N ALA A 224 6.94 3.48 -1.82
CA ALA A 224 8.02 2.60 -1.41
C ALA A 224 9.09 3.38 -0.62
N VAL A 225 9.31 2.97 0.62
CA VAL A 225 10.42 3.50 1.43
C VAL A 225 11.71 2.82 0.97
N LEU A 226 12.73 3.64 0.66
CA LEU A 226 14.03 3.16 0.20
C LEU A 226 14.73 2.32 1.28
N ARG A 227 15.50 1.32 0.87
CA ARG A 227 16.26 0.42 1.75
C ARG A 227 15.38 -0.36 2.75
N THR A 228 14.11 -0.56 2.40
CA THR A 228 13.17 -1.39 3.15
C THR A 228 12.62 -2.51 2.29
N LEU A 229 11.81 -3.35 2.91
CA LEU A 229 11.08 -4.42 2.23
C LEU A 229 10.22 -3.92 1.05
N ASP A 230 9.77 -2.67 1.09
CA ASP A 230 9.03 -2.08 -0.03
C ASP A 230 9.85 -2.02 -1.31
N ALA A 231 11.08 -1.54 -1.23
CA ALA A 231 11.97 -1.44 -2.39
C ALA A 231 12.24 -2.83 -2.99
N TYR A 232 12.45 -3.83 -2.14
CA TYR A 232 12.61 -5.21 -2.56
C TYR A 232 11.36 -5.77 -3.25
N LYS A 233 10.19 -5.66 -2.61
CA LYS A 233 8.91 -6.09 -3.18
C LYS A 233 8.64 -5.43 -4.52
N LEU A 234 8.91 -4.12 -4.64
CA LEU A 234 8.73 -3.39 -5.88
C LEU A 234 9.63 -3.93 -7.01
N ASN A 235 10.89 -4.22 -6.72
CA ASN A 235 11.82 -4.82 -7.67
C ASN A 235 11.39 -6.24 -8.05
N LEU A 236 10.96 -7.05 -7.08
CA LEU A 236 10.44 -8.39 -7.30
C LEU A 236 9.21 -8.39 -8.23
N LEU A 237 8.25 -7.51 -7.97
CA LEU A 237 7.07 -7.35 -8.81
C LEU A 237 7.42 -6.93 -10.24
N HIS A 238 8.38 -6.00 -10.38
CA HIS A 238 8.85 -5.56 -11.69
C HIS A 238 9.49 -6.69 -12.49
N ASN A 239 10.36 -7.47 -11.86
CA ASN A 239 11.02 -8.61 -12.50
C ASN A 239 10.02 -9.70 -12.90
N LYS A 240 9.08 -10.05 -12.00
CA LYS A 240 8.02 -11.02 -12.29
C LYS A 240 7.12 -10.55 -13.43
N GLN A 241 6.76 -9.26 -13.45
CA GLN A 241 5.92 -8.70 -14.52
C GLN A 241 6.64 -8.73 -15.87
N GLN A 242 7.91 -8.35 -15.91
CA GLN A 242 8.71 -8.43 -17.14
C GLN A 242 8.76 -9.86 -17.68
N PHE A 243 8.91 -10.85 -16.82
CA PHE A 243 8.93 -12.26 -17.22
C PHE A 243 7.58 -12.71 -17.79
N ILE A 244 6.47 -12.37 -17.12
CA ILE A 244 5.13 -12.65 -17.61
C ILE A 244 4.90 -12.01 -18.98
N ASP A 245 5.34 -10.78 -19.18
CA ASP A 245 5.22 -10.07 -20.44
C ASP A 245 6.08 -10.69 -21.56
N GLN A 246 7.26 -11.20 -21.20
CA GLN A 246 8.13 -11.96 -22.14
C GLN A 246 7.47 -13.28 -22.55
N LEU A 247 6.88 -14.02 -21.59
CA LEU A 247 6.13 -15.23 -21.88
C LEU A 247 4.92 -14.97 -22.81
N LYS A 248 4.13 -13.94 -22.50
CA LYS A 248 2.96 -13.56 -23.32
C LYS A 248 3.35 -13.15 -24.75
N ARG A 249 4.55 -12.58 -24.93
CA ARG A 249 5.05 -12.17 -26.26
C ARG A 249 5.87 -13.25 -26.97
N ASN A 250 5.95 -14.47 -26.42
CA ASN A 250 6.72 -15.60 -26.93
C ASN A 250 8.22 -15.26 -27.17
N ARG A 251 8.78 -14.33 -26.37
CA ARG A 251 10.16 -13.89 -26.43
C ARG A 251 10.88 -14.32 -25.14
N LEU A 252 11.21 -15.61 -25.04
CA LEU A 252 12.00 -16.15 -23.93
C LEU A 252 13.49 -15.82 -24.16
N GLY A 253 13.96 -14.75 -23.54
CA GLY A 253 15.38 -14.59 -23.24
C GLY A 253 15.72 -15.44 -22.01
N ALA A 254 16.86 -16.14 -22.04
CA ALA A 254 17.31 -17.03 -20.97
C ALA A 254 17.56 -16.27 -19.65
N ARG A 255 16.52 -16.07 -18.85
CA ARG A 255 16.64 -15.72 -17.43
C ARG A 255 15.90 -16.76 -16.62
N ARG A 256 16.65 -17.50 -15.80
CA ARG A 256 16.09 -18.29 -14.70
C ARG A 256 15.41 -17.33 -13.76
N LEU A 257 14.10 -17.51 -13.53
CA LEU A 257 13.47 -17.04 -12.33
C LEU A 257 13.97 -17.96 -11.21
N ASP A 258 14.74 -17.44 -10.31
CA ASP A 258 14.86 -18.03 -8.99
C ASP A 258 13.48 -17.89 -8.34
N GLU A 259 12.72 -18.98 -8.37
CA GLU A 259 11.51 -19.16 -7.56
C GLU A 259 11.90 -19.35 -6.09
N GLY A 260 12.70 -18.46 -5.53
CA GLY A 260 12.77 -18.30 -4.09
C GLY A 260 11.35 -17.94 -3.65
N ALA A 261 10.61 -18.94 -3.22
CA ALA A 261 9.22 -18.83 -2.81
C ALA A 261 9.14 -18.06 -1.48
N ILE A 262 9.36 -16.74 -1.54
CA ILE A 262 9.02 -15.84 -0.45
C ILE A 262 7.51 -15.70 -0.53
N SER A 263 6.81 -16.41 0.34
CA SER A 263 5.37 -16.26 0.55
C SER A 263 5.13 -15.38 1.77
N GLU A 264 3.95 -14.77 1.86
CA GLU A 264 3.51 -14.07 3.07
C GLU A 264 3.60 -14.95 4.33
N ASP A 265 3.43 -16.27 4.15
CA ASP A 265 3.38 -17.25 5.23
C ASP A 265 4.76 -17.75 5.70
N SER A 266 5.79 -17.67 4.84
CA SER A 266 7.12 -18.20 5.17
C SER A 266 8.12 -17.12 5.61
N GLY A 267 7.87 -15.85 5.27
CA GLY A 267 8.82 -14.76 5.47
C GLY A 267 10.05 -14.87 4.57
N MET A 268 10.98 -13.93 4.71
CA MET A 268 12.29 -13.95 4.06
C MET A 268 13.28 -14.73 4.94
N ASN A 269 14.27 -15.40 4.31
CA ASN A 269 15.40 -15.88 5.09
C ASN A 269 16.31 -14.69 5.51
N PHE A 270 17.18 -14.95 6.49
CA PHE A 270 18.03 -13.90 7.06
C PHE A 270 18.98 -13.27 6.03
N ALA A 271 19.58 -14.07 5.13
CA ALA A 271 20.52 -13.57 4.12
C ALA A 271 19.82 -12.68 3.09
N GLU A 272 18.65 -13.07 2.62
CA GLU A 272 17.83 -12.27 1.70
C GLU A 272 17.42 -10.95 2.34
N TRP A 273 16.95 -10.98 3.58
CA TRP A 273 16.55 -9.78 4.29
C TRP A 273 17.73 -8.84 4.53
N MET A 274 18.90 -9.38 4.93
CA MET A 274 20.12 -8.60 5.09
C MET A 274 20.58 -7.94 3.79
N ALA A 275 20.48 -8.62 2.64
CA ALA A 275 20.80 -8.04 1.34
C ALA A 275 19.90 -6.81 1.04
N VAL A 276 18.59 -6.93 1.33
CA VAL A 276 17.63 -5.83 1.15
C VAL A 276 17.99 -4.60 1.99
N VAL A 277 18.26 -4.78 3.28
CA VAL A 277 18.52 -3.65 4.19
C VAL A 277 19.90 -3.04 4.01
N SER A 278 20.86 -3.80 3.47
CA SER A 278 22.19 -3.30 3.08
C SER A 278 22.16 -2.47 1.80
N GLY A 279 21.09 -2.57 1.03
CA GLY A 279 20.97 -1.85 -0.24
C GLY A 279 21.66 -2.53 -1.43
N ASN A 280 21.93 -3.83 -1.33
CA ASN A 280 22.53 -4.66 -2.39
C ASN A 280 21.47 -5.34 -3.24
#